data_bc71aa9c081771b18003c46ec4f8180a
#
_entry.id   bc71aa9c081771b18003c46ec4f8180a
#
_cell.length_a   1.000
_cell.length_b   1.000
_cell.length_c   1.000
_cell.angle_alpha   90.00
_cell.angle_beta   90.00
_cell.angle_gamma   90.00
#
_symmetry.space_group_name_H-M   'P 1'
#
loop_
_entity.id
_entity.type
_entity.pdbx_description
1 polymer ?
#
loop_
_entity_poly.entity_id
_entity_poly.type
_entity_poly.pdbx_seq_one_letter_code
_entity_poly.pdbx_strand_id
1 'polypeptide(L)'
;MLAVNLLGVERVLVVPHTRCAMATGTEAGLAELVGRASGKDASWQTFGAIDDHEVALRYDVDRVRGHPLISESIAVGGFLYDVDTGRLTQLV
;
A
#
# COMPACT_ATOMS: atom_id res chain seq x y z
N MET A 1 -13.06 -7.09 -0.91
CA MET A 1 -13.92 -8.12 -1.56
C MET A 1 -15.13 -8.49 -0.69
N LEU A 2 -14.94 -8.89 0.55
CA LEU A 2 -16.07 -9.19 1.45
C LEU A 2 -16.97 -7.97 1.70
N ALA A 3 -16.39 -6.81 1.96
CA ALA A 3 -17.14 -5.57 2.19
C ALA A 3 -18.02 -5.20 0.99
N VAL A 4 -17.48 -5.31 -0.22
CA VAL A 4 -18.22 -5.02 -1.46
C VAL A 4 -19.38 -6.00 -1.66
N ASN A 5 -19.13 -7.29 -1.49
CA ASN A 5 -20.13 -8.32 -1.80
C ASN A 5 -21.16 -8.54 -0.68
N LEU A 6 -20.76 -8.35 0.58
CA LEU A 6 -21.61 -8.69 1.73
C LEU A 6 -22.14 -7.47 2.48
N LEU A 7 -21.47 -6.33 2.43
CA LEU A 7 -21.83 -5.13 3.18
C LEU A 7 -22.34 -3.97 2.31
N GLY A 8 -22.43 -4.17 0.99
CA GLY A 8 -22.98 -3.17 0.07
C GLY A 8 -22.09 -1.95 -0.16
N VAL A 9 -20.80 -2.10 -0.01
CA VAL A 9 -19.83 -1.03 -0.29
C VAL A 9 -19.82 -0.72 -1.79
N GLU A 10 -19.93 0.57 -2.14
CA GLU A 10 -19.98 1.05 -3.52
C GLU A 10 -18.70 1.77 -3.95
N ARG A 11 -17.87 2.17 -3.00
CA ARG A 11 -16.62 2.89 -3.24
C ARG A 11 -15.50 2.33 -2.39
N VAL A 12 -14.29 2.28 -2.97
CA VAL A 12 -13.07 1.85 -2.28
C VAL A 12 -12.02 2.93 -2.45
N LEU A 13 -11.46 3.39 -1.34
CA LEU A 13 -10.35 4.34 -1.33
C LEU A 13 -9.11 3.62 -0.81
N VAL A 14 -8.01 3.70 -1.58
CA VAL A 14 -6.70 3.21 -1.15
C VAL A 14 -5.89 4.43 -0.72
N VAL A 15 -5.50 4.50 0.56
CA VAL A 15 -4.91 5.70 1.14
C VAL A 15 -3.62 5.36 1.89
N PRO A 16 -2.46 5.35 1.21
CA PRO A 16 -1.17 5.35 1.92
C PRO A 16 -0.94 6.72 2.57
N HIS A 17 -0.07 6.75 3.57
CA HIS A 17 0.29 7.98 4.25
C HIS A 17 1.78 8.29 4.08
N THR A 18 2.15 9.57 4.17
CA THR A 18 3.55 9.99 4.19
C THR A 18 4.23 9.54 5.49
N ARG A 19 5.55 9.56 5.51
CA ARG A 19 6.37 9.13 6.65
C ARG A 19 6.07 7.70 7.11
N CYS A 20 5.63 6.85 6.19
CA CYS A 20 5.44 5.44 6.49
C CYS A 20 6.81 4.79 6.72
N ALA A 21 6.95 4.03 7.81
CA ALA A 21 8.20 3.33 8.10
C ALA A 21 8.59 2.36 6.97
N MET A 22 7.61 1.79 6.28
CA MET A 22 7.85 0.89 5.14
C MET A 22 8.37 1.61 3.90
N ALA A 23 8.27 2.94 3.84
CA ALA A 23 8.77 3.77 2.74
C ALA A 23 10.12 4.43 3.05
N THR A 24 10.70 4.21 4.23
CA THR A 24 11.96 4.83 4.65
C THR A 24 13.20 4.05 4.27
N GLY A 25 13.04 2.89 3.62
CA GLY A 25 14.16 2.05 3.22
C GLY A 25 13.81 1.12 2.07
N THR A 26 14.82 0.45 1.56
CA THR A 26 14.67 -0.60 0.55
C THR A 26 14.47 -1.96 1.21
N GLU A 27 14.03 -2.95 0.42
CA GLU A 27 13.99 -4.35 0.90
C GLU A 27 15.36 -4.82 1.39
N ALA A 28 16.43 -4.53 0.65
CA ALA A 28 17.78 -4.89 1.04
C ALA A 28 18.22 -4.19 2.33
N GLY A 29 17.90 -2.91 2.48
CA GLY A 29 18.22 -2.13 3.68
C GLY A 29 17.49 -2.64 4.91
N LEU A 30 16.20 -2.98 4.77
CA LEU A 30 15.42 -3.58 5.86
C LEU A 30 15.95 -4.95 6.25
N ALA A 31 16.31 -5.79 5.28
CA ALA A 31 16.91 -7.09 5.52
C ALA A 31 18.24 -6.97 6.30
N GLU A 32 19.06 -5.98 5.96
CA GLU A 32 20.31 -5.71 6.68
C GLU A 32 20.07 -5.29 8.13
N LEU A 33 19.11 -4.37 8.37
CA LEU A 33 18.77 -3.92 9.71
C LEU A 33 18.23 -5.07 10.58
N VAL A 34 17.33 -5.87 10.04
CA VAL A 34 16.79 -7.03 10.76
C VAL A 34 17.87 -8.08 11.01
N GLY A 35 18.74 -8.31 10.02
CA GLY A 35 19.86 -9.23 10.15
C GLY A 35 20.81 -8.83 11.29
N ARG A 36 21.14 -7.54 11.40
CA ARG A 36 21.97 -7.02 12.49
C ARG A 36 21.28 -7.13 13.85
N ALA A 37 19.99 -6.78 13.93
CA ALA A 37 19.24 -6.82 15.17
C ALA A 37 19.01 -8.24 15.67
N SER A 38 18.75 -9.18 14.78
CA SER A 38 18.46 -10.59 15.12
C SER A 38 19.71 -11.46 15.24
N GLY A 39 20.82 -11.04 14.63
CA GLY A 39 22.03 -11.86 14.50
C GLY A 39 21.89 -13.00 13.48
N LYS A 40 20.90 -12.95 12.59
CA LYS A 40 20.61 -13.98 11.60
C LYS A 40 20.50 -13.37 10.20
N ASP A 41 20.67 -14.19 9.17
CA ASP A 41 20.46 -13.76 7.80
C ASP A 41 18.96 -13.54 7.55
N ALA A 42 18.59 -12.33 7.15
CA ALA A 42 17.23 -11.94 6.81
C ALA A 42 17.05 -11.63 5.31
N SER A 43 18.07 -11.90 4.48
CA SER A 43 18.05 -11.55 3.05
C SER A 43 16.95 -12.24 2.26
N TRP A 44 16.45 -13.36 2.74
CA TRP A 44 15.37 -14.13 2.11
C TRP A 44 13.97 -13.60 2.42
N GLN A 45 13.83 -12.74 3.43
CA GLN A 45 12.53 -12.24 3.88
C GLN A 45 12.09 -11.04 3.06
N THR A 46 10.81 -11.01 2.67
CA THR A 46 10.17 -9.83 2.07
C THR A 46 9.46 -9.03 3.15
N PHE A 47 9.75 -7.72 3.22
CA PHE A 47 9.20 -6.82 4.24
C PHE A 47 8.10 -5.90 3.73
N GLY A 48 7.88 -5.85 2.40
CA GLY A 48 6.87 -4.98 1.79
C GLY A 48 7.31 -3.51 1.77
N ALA A 49 8.60 -3.23 1.57
CA ALA A 49 9.09 -1.87 1.48
C ALA A 49 8.44 -1.11 0.31
N ILE A 50 8.19 0.19 0.52
CA ILE A 50 7.59 1.08 -0.47
C ILE A 50 8.65 2.07 -0.92
N ASP A 51 9.15 1.92 -2.16
CA ASP A 51 10.17 2.81 -2.73
C ASP A 51 9.55 4.08 -3.32
N ASP A 52 8.38 3.96 -3.95
CA ASP A 52 7.64 5.05 -4.59
C ASP A 52 6.15 4.92 -4.29
N HIS A 53 5.60 5.91 -3.59
CA HIS A 53 4.19 5.92 -3.20
C HIS A 53 3.23 5.91 -4.39
N GLU A 54 3.56 6.64 -5.46
CA GLU A 54 2.68 6.70 -6.63
C GLU A 54 2.63 5.36 -7.35
N VAL A 55 3.79 4.72 -7.57
CA VAL A 55 3.87 3.41 -8.23
C VAL A 55 3.16 2.35 -7.39
N ALA A 56 3.42 2.29 -6.09
CA ALA A 56 2.78 1.35 -5.17
C ALA A 56 1.27 1.55 -5.13
N LEU A 57 0.82 2.81 -5.07
CA LEU A 57 -0.61 3.16 -5.03
C LEU A 57 -1.32 2.76 -6.33
N ARG A 58 -0.73 3.02 -7.49
CA ARG A 58 -1.30 2.59 -8.78
C ARG A 58 -1.43 1.08 -8.86
N TYR A 59 -0.42 0.37 -8.40
CA TYR A 59 -0.44 -1.09 -8.35
C TYR A 59 -1.58 -1.60 -7.45
N ASP A 60 -1.72 -1.04 -6.26
CA ASP A 60 -2.75 -1.44 -5.30
C ASP A 60 -4.16 -1.13 -5.81
N VAL A 61 -4.36 0.04 -6.42
CA VAL A 61 -5.65 0.42 -7.03
C VAL A 61 -5.98 -0.54 -8.18
N ASP A 62 -5.02 -0.86 -9.03
CA ASP A 62 -5.22 -1.78 -10.15
C ASP A 62 -5.55 -3.21 -9.67
N ARG A 63 -4.97 -3.64 -8.56
CA ARG A 63 -5.31 -4.93 -7.94
C ARG A 63 -6.76 -4.97 -7.48
N VAL A 64 -7.25 -3.89 -6.90
CA VAL A 64 -8.66 -3.82 -6.48
C VAL A 64 -9.59 -3.79 -7.69
N ARG A 65 -9.29 -2.93 -8.67
CA ARG A 65 -10.09 -2.82 -9.90
C ARG A 65 -10.13 -4.10 -10.70
N GLY A 66 -9.02 -4.81 -10.77
CA GLY A 66 -8.89 -6.05 -11.54
C GLY A 66 -9.33 -7.30 -10.81
N HIS A 67 -9.78 -7.20 -9.55
CA HIS A 67 -10.18 -8.38 -8.79
C HIS A 67 -11.49 -8.97 -9.36
N PRO A 68 -11.50 -10.26 -9.71
CA PRO A 68 -12.66 -10.86 -10.40
C PRO A 68 -13.95 -10.91 -9.56
N LEU A 69 -13.84 -10.80 -8.23
CA LEU A 69 -14.99 -10.79 -7.32
C LEU A 69 -15.44 -9.38 -6.91
N ILE A 70 -14.82 -8.33 -7.49
CA ILE A 70 -15.23 -6.95 -7.30
C ILE A 70 -15.83 -6.45 -8.61
N SER A 71 -17.10 -6.00 -8.56
CA SER A 71 -17.79 -5.50 -9.73
C SER A 71 -17.11 -4.27 -10.32
N GLU A 72 -17.12 -4.15 -11.64
CA GLU A 72 -16.62 -2.97 -12.35
C GLU A 72 -17.40 -1.69 -12.02
N SER A 73 -18.62 -1.82 -11.49
CA SER A 73 -19.42 -0.68 -11.03
C SER A 73 -18.91 -0.01 -9.76
N ILE A 74 -17.99 -0.66 -9.04
CA ILE A 74 -17.40 -0.13 -7.82
C ILE A 74 -16.38 0.95 -8.17
N ALA A 75 -16.54 2.15 -7.62
CA ALA A 75 -15.59 3.24 -7.79
C ALA A 75 -14.37 2.98 -6.90
N VAL A 76 -13.17 3.00 -7.51
CA VAL A 76 -11.89 2.81 -6.80
C VAL A 76 -11.00 4.02 -7.07
N GLY A 77 -10.50 4.65 -6.03
CA GLY A 77 -9.57 5.76 -6.13
C GLY A 77 -8.38 5.59 -5.21
N GLY A 78 -7.26 6.19 -5.58
CA GLY A 78 -6.04 6.22 -4.80
C GLY A 78 -5.68 7.63 -4.36
N PHE A 79 -5.39 7.80 -3.07
CA PHE A 79 -5.08 9.08 -2.46
C PHE A 79 -3.84 8.95 -1.59
N LEU A 80 -3.05 10.01 -1.50
CA LEU A 80 -1.95 10.11 -0.55
C LEU A 80 -2.35 11.04 0.58
N TYR A 81 -2.24 10.58 1.82
CA TYR A 81 -2.48 11.38 3.02
C TYR A 81 -1.15 11.91 3.55
N ASP A 82 -1.02 13.25 3.62
CA ASP A 82 0.14 13.92 4.22
C ASP A 82 -0.09 14.09 5.71
N VAL A 83 0.67 13.38 6.54
CA VAL A 83 0.52 13.40 8.00
C VAL A 83 0.97 14.73 8.63
N ASP A 84 1.78 15.52 7.93
CA ASP A 84 2.24 16.82 8.44
C ASP A 84 1.20 17.92 8.25
N THR A 85 0.47 17.88 7.13
CA THR A 85 -0.51 18.91 6.77
C THR A 85 -1.96 18.46 6.95
N GLY A 86 -2.21 17.16 7.08
CA GLY A 86 -3.55 16.57 7.06
C GLY A 86 -4.22 16.63 5.69
N ARG A 87 -3.46 16.88 4.62
CA ARG A 87 -3.99 16.99 3.27
C ARG A 87 -4.09 15.62 2.60
N LEU A 88 -5.22 15.39 1.95
CA LEU A 88 -5.48 14.23 1.11
C LEU A 88 -5.41 14.64 -0.36
N THR A 89 -4.53 14.00 -1.13
CA THR A 89 -4.33 14.30 -2.55
C THR A 89 -4.67 13.07 -3.38
N GLN A 90 -5.55 13.22 -4.37
CA GLN A 90 -5.87 12.14 -5.29
C GLN A 90 -4.76 11.99 -6.34
N LEU A 91 -4.22 10.77 -6.46
CA LEU A 91 -3.16 10.44 -7.42
C LEU A 91 -3.65 9.53 -8.55
N VAL A 92 -4.70 8.74 -8.28
CA VAL A 92 -5.18 7.74 -9.26
C VAL A 92 -6.70 7.79 -9.44
#